data_3a7a8e5e40f93d157a81731772a69f15
#
_entry.id   3a7a8e5e40f93d157a81731772a69f15
#
_cell.length_a   1.000
_cell.length_b   1.000
_cell.length_c   1.000
_cell.angle_alpha   90.00
_cell.angle_beta   90.00
_cell.angle_gamma   90.00
#
_symmetry.space_group_name_H-M   'P 1'
#
loop_
_entity.id
_entity.type
_entity.pdbx_description
1 polymer ?
#
loop_
_entity_poly.entity_id
_entity_poly.type
_entity_poly.pdbx_seq_one_letter_code
_entity_poly.pdbx_strand_id
1 'polypeptide(L)'
;LSRARDDDDARATREIELATLARDDGDDGDGGGDAPARDRREADAGRAWLGTTAACAFAVATCYADRSNISTAIVAMKDGFGWDKFEEGLVLSAFFYGYGATQIVGGRWADRAGGKTTLGWGVAAWSAATALTPAAARAGIAPLIAMRVILGMGEGLAFPACHALIAREVPREKRSTAVAAVTAASFAGAAFAFAVTPGLVSEFGWPSAFYSFGAIALLWAPFWFALPDHREPRGVDDEIEDAETRRFIAESSATATKPPASFAIWTELIRRKEVRAICVAQFTQSWGMYGLLSWLPTYFNEAQGVDLADLPAFTFAPYILQGVLGFGVGIIADDLIHNKNVRVKTVRRAAQCAGTLGPALCLLVAASPLAEGNATLAAVAVDLGLALSALTLAGVSVSHLDIAPRHAGMVFATGNTAATLAGALAVPVSGAILDASDSWSLVFAVIAFVYVSGAIYWYVNLGDRELTLDADARDALYP
;
A
#
# COMPACT_ATOMS: atom_id res chain seq x y z
N LEU A 1 -26.09 -43.72 -27.20
CA LEU A 1 -25.50 -42.88 -26.14
C LEU A 1 -25.93 -41.40 -26.24
N SER A 2 -26.19 -40.82 -27.43
CA SER A 2 -26.68 -39.45 -27.59
C SER A 2 -28.11 -39.23 -27.15
N ARG A 3 -29.02 -40.18 -27.41
CA ARG A 3 -30.44 -40.07 -27.03
C ARG A 3 -30.68 -40.13 -25.50
N ALA A 4 -29.82 -40.79 -24.74
CA ALA A 4 -29.95 -40.88 -23.28
C ALA A 4 -29.51 -39.57 -22.58
N ARG A 5 -28.62 -38.80 -23.20
CA ARG A 5 -28.20 -37.47 -22.68
C ARG A 5 -29.26 -36.40 -22.92
N ASP A 6 -29.93 -36.42 -24.06
CA ASP A 6 -30.99 -35.47 -24.39
C ASP A 6 -32.25 -35.66 -23.50
N ASP A 7 -32.53 -36.91 -23.06
CA ASP A 7 -33.63 -37.19 -22.13
C ASP A 7 -33.33 -36.81 -20.68
N ASP A 8 -32.06 -36.82 -20.24
CA ASP A 8 -31.67 -36.40 -18.91
C ASP A 8 -31.64 -34.84 -18.79
N ASP A 9 -31.18 -34.15 -19.83
CA ASP A 9 -31.22 -32.68 -19.88
C ASP A 9 -32.67 -32.16 -19.96
N ALA A 10 -33.57 -32.83 -20.66
CA ALA A 10 -34.97 -32.47 -20.71
C ALA A 10 -35.70 -32.73 -19.37
N ARG A 11 -35.30 -33.71 -18.60
CA ARG A 11 -35.81 -33.98 -17.26
C ARG A 11 -35.34 -32.90 -16.25
N ALA A 12 -34.05 -32.56 -16.28
CA ALA A 12 -33.48 -31.52 -15.41
C ALA A 12 -34.14 -30.15 -15.64
N THR A 13 -34.39 -29.82 -16.91
CA THR A 13 -35.06 -28.55 -17.29
C THR A 13 -36.51 -28.53 -16.81
N ARG A 14 -37.23 -29.64 -16.88
CA ARG A 14 -38.59 -29.77 -16.37
C ARG A 14 -38.70 -29.71 -14.86
N GLU A 15 -37.73 -30.29 -14.11
CA GLU A 15 -37.70 -30.20 -12.65
C GLU A 15 -37.43 -28.78 -12.18
N ILE A 16 -36.58 -28.02 -12.88
CA ILE A 16 -36.33 -26.60 -12.60
C ILE A 16 -37.60 -25.75 -12.90
N GLU A 17 -38.29 -26.02 -13.98
CA GLU A 17 -39.54 -25.31 -14.35
C GLU A 17 -40.66 -25.60 -13.33
N LEU A 18 -40.81 -26.84 -12.88
CA LEU A 18 -41.77 -27.24 -11.86
C LEU A 18 -41.45 -26.67 -10.47
N ALA A 19 -40.16 -26.54 -10.14
CA ALA A 19 -39.71 -25.90 -8.89
C ALA A 19 -39.93 -24.38 -8.89
N THR A 20 -39.89 -23.74 -10.08
CA THR A 20 -40.20 -22.32 -10.26
C THR A 20 -41.68 -22.04 -10.17
N LEU A 21 -42.52 -22.89 -10.79
CA LEU A 21 -43.97 -22.80 -10.71
C LEU A 21 -44.56 -23.12 -9.33
N ALA A 22 -43.94 -24.00 -8.57
CA ALA A 22 -44.34 -24.32 -7.18
C ALA A 22 -43.98 -23.21 -6.18
N ARG A 23 -43.15 -22.24 -6.55
CA ARG A 23 -42.84 -21.05 -5.75
C ARG A 23 -43.84 -19.91 -5.94
N ASP A 24 -44.56 -19.86 -7.04
CA ASP A 24 -45.50 -18.78 -7.37
C ASP A 24 -46.92 -18.97 -6.78
N ASP A 25 -47.25 -20.20 -6.32
CA ASP A 25 -48.61 -20.51 -5.82
C ASP A 25 -48.72 -20.51 -4.26
N GLY A 26 -47.77 -19.95 -3.52
CA GLY A 26 -47.72 -20.11 -2.06
C GLY A 26 -47.49 -18.90 -1.19
N ASP A 27 -47.84 -17.65 -1.62
CA ASP A 27 -47.73 -16.51 -0.69
C ASP A 27 -48.87 -15.47 -0.86
N ASP A 28 -50.07 -15.89 -0.50
CA ASP A 28 -51.18 -14.97 -0.15
C ASP A 28 -51.48 -15.12 1.36
N GLY A 29 -50.54 -14.66 2.20
CA GLY A 29 -50.64 -14.69 3.66
C GLY A 29 -50.02 -13.48 4.33
N ASP A 30 -50.85 -12.44 4.55
CA ASP A 30 -50.78 -11.45 5.64
C ASP A 30 -49.40 -11.19 6.29
N GLY A 31 -48.64 -10.26 5.69
CA GLY A 31 -47.30 -9.82 6.15
C GLY A 31 -47.16 -8.30 6.29
N GLY A 32 -48.17 -7.61 6.84
CA GLY A 32 -48.18 -6.15 7.02
C GLY A 32 -47.25 -5.59 8.11
N GLY A 33 -46.46 -6.42 8.80
CA GLY A 33 -45.67 -6.00 9.97
C GLY A 33 -44.15 -5.88 9.77
N ASP A 34 -43.57 -6.51 8.76
CA ASP A 34 -42.09 -6.68 8.66
C ASP A 34 -41.37 -5.78 7.64
N ALA A 35 -42.10 -5.04 6.80
CA ALA A 35 -41.52 -4.16 5.80
C ALA A 35 -40.56 -3.09 6.36
N PRO A 36 -40.89 -2.37 7.47
CA PRO A 36 -39.96 -1.38 8.03
C PRO A 36 -38.74 -1.99 8.73
N ALA A 37 -38.83 -3.25 9.17
CA ALA A 37 -37.69 -3.97 9.78
C ALA A 37 -36.74 -4.51 8.70
N ARG A 38 -37.26 -4.90 7.54
CA ARG A 38 -36.49 -5.36 6.39
C ARG A 38 -35.74 -4.20 5.72
N ASP A 39 -36.41 -3.07 5.51
CA ASP A 39 -35.81 -1.84 5.00
C ASP A 39 -34.68 -1.31 5.93
N ARG A 40 -34.88 -1.40 7.25
CA ARG A 40 -33.82 -1.03 8.22
C ARG A 40 -32.63 -1.99 8.18
N ARG A 41 -32.86 -3.29 8.07
CA ARG A 41 -31.77 -4.27 7.94
C ARG A 41 -31.00 -4.10 6.64
N GLU A 42 -31.65 -3.82 5.53
CA GLU A 42 -31.03 -3.53 4.23
C GLU A 42 -30.25 -2.19 4.26
N ALA A 43 -30.79 -1.15 4.91
CA ALA A 43 -30.10 0.11 5.12
C ALA A 43 -28.90 -0.02 6.09
N ASP A 44 -28.98 -0.86 7.12
CA ASP A 44 -27.90 -1.13 8.06
C ASP A 44 -26.81 -2.00 7.40
N ALA A 45 -27.18 -3.00 6.63
CA ALA A 45 -26.24 -3.79 5.82
C ALA A 45 -25.57 -2.92 4.76
N GLY A 46 -26.31 -2.03 4.11
CA GLY A 46 -25.79 -1.05 3.15
C GLY A 46 -24.81 -0.04 3.73
N ARG A 47 -24.73 0.10 5.06
CA ARG A 47 -23.80 0.99 5.79
C ARG A 47 -22.67 0.24 6.50
N ALA A 48 -22.81 -1.06 6.72
CA ALA A 48 -21.83 -1.85 7.45
C ALA A 48 -20.42 -1.79 6.84
N TRP A 49 -20.33 -1.75 5.49
CA TRP A 49 -19.06 -1.61 4.78
C TRP A 49 -18.30 -0.33 5.11
N LEU A 50 -19.00 0.75 5.50
CA LEU A 50 -18.36 2.00 5.91
C LEU A 50 -17.58 1.80 7.22
N GLY A 51 -18.12 1.01 8.17
CA GLY A 51 -17.43 0.68 9.41
C GLY A 51 -16.13 -0.09 9.18
N THR A 52 -16.19 -1.14 8.36
CA THR A 52 -14.99 -1.90 7.96
C THR A 52 -13.97 -1.02 7.22
N THR A 53 -14.44 -0.19 6.28
CA THR A 53 -13.55 0.74 5.54
C THR A 53 -12.91 1.75 6.47
N ALA A 54 -13.67 2.35 7.40
CA ALA A 54 -13.15 3.32 8.36
C ALA A 54 -12.13 2.69 9.32
N ALA A 55 -12.39 1.47 9.79
CA ALA A 55 -11.47 0.75 10.66
C ALA A 55 -10.16 0.35 9.93
N CYS A 56 -10.25 -0.10 8.68
CA CYS A 56 -9.07 -0.32 7.83
C CYS A 56 -8.30 0.97 7.57
N ALA A 57 -9.00 2.07 7.27
CA ALA A 57 -8.40 3.38 7.06
C ALA A 57 -7.68 3.88 8.31
N PHE A 58 -8.28 3.72 9.49
CA PHE A 58 -7.64 4.06 10.77
C PHE A 58 -6.38 3.23 11.02
N ALA A 59 -6.44 1.91 10.82
CA ALA A 59 -5.29 1.03 10.98
C ALA A 59 -4.14 1.42 10.04
N VAL A 60 -4.44 1.76 8.78
CA VAL A 60 -3.42 2.21 7.82
C VAL A 60 -2.89 3.61 8.17
N ALA A 61 -3.75 4.52 8.66
CA ALA A 61 -3.30 5.83 9.12
C ALA A 61 -2.33 5.71 10.31
N THR A 62 -2.64 4.87 11.32
CA THR A 62 -1.73 4.62 12.45
C THR A 62 -0.44 3.95 12.02
N CYS A 63 -0.47 2.99 11.09
CA CYS A 63 0.70 2.38 10.50
C CYS A 63 1.66 3.43 9.90
N TYR A 64 1.15 4.35 9.06
CA TYR A 64 1.97 5.40 8.46
C TYR A 64 2.39 6.49 9.45
N ALA A 65 1.58 6.75 10.47
CA ALA A 65 1.96 7.64 11.55
C ALA A 65 3.13 7.06 12.37
N ASP A 66 3.09 5.78 12.75
CA ASP A 66 4.17 5.09 13.46
C ASP A 66 5.48 5.05 12.64
N ARG A 67 5.34 4.89 11.32
CA ARG A 67 6.47 4.92 10.39
C ARG A 67 7.11 6.30 10.29
N SER A 68 6.32 7.35 10.35
CA SER A 68 6.78 8.73 10.17
C SER A 68 7.26 9.39 11.47
N ASN A 69 6.74 8.98 12.63
CA ASN A 69 7.07 9.62 13.91
C ASN A 69 8.56 9.52 14.25
N ILE A 70 9.21 8.39 13.93
CA ILE A 70 10.63 8.19 14.22
C ILE A 70 11.53 9.13 13.42
N SER A 71 11.12 9.53 12.20
CA SER A 71 11.89 10.48 11.38
C SER A 71 12.05 11.85 12.07
N THR A 72 11.03 12.26 12.85
CA THR A 72 11.09 13.46 13.68
C THR A 72 11.75 13.20 15.03
N ALA A 73 11.39 12.08 15.68
CA ALA A 73 11.92 11.76 17.01
C ALA A 73 13.45 11.56 17.00
N ILE A 74 14.02 11.02 15.90
CA ILE A 74 15.45 10.76 15.78
C ILE A 74 16.28 12.03 15.85
N VAL A 75 15.72 13.20 15.43
CA VAL A 75 16.37 14.51 15.55
C VAL A 75 16.72 14.84 16.99
N ALA A 76 15.82 14.47 17.94
CA ALA A 76 16.06 14.67 19.37
C ALA A 76 16.79 13.48 20.04
N MET A 77 16.75 12.30 19.44
CA MET A 77 17.40 11.10 19.98
C MET A 77 18.91 11.12 19.75
N LYS A 78 19.38 11.60 18.61
CA LYS A 78 20.80 11.57 18.20
C LYS A 78 21.74 12.16 19.25
N ASP A 79 21.36 13.28 19.84
CA ASP A 79 22.20 13.98 20.83
C ASP A 79 22.39 13.18 22.12
N GLY A 80 21.39 12.35 22.47
CA GLY A 80 21.44 11.51 23.67
C GLY A 80 22.18 10.18 23.49
N PHE A 81 22.27 9.68 22.25
CA PHE A 81 22.84 8.35 21.97
C PHE A 81 24.16 8.42 21.20
N GLY A 82 24.51 9.56 20.59
CA GLY A 82 25.78 9.76 19.87
C GLY A 82 25.90 8.94 18.60
N TRP A 83 24.78 8.68 17.92
CA TRP A 83 24.76 7.94 16.67
C TRP A 83 25.35 8.75 15.51
N ASP A 84 26.06 8.07 14.62
CA ASP A 84 26.44 8.62 13.32
C ASP A 84 25.24 8.56 12.34
N LYS A 85 25.37 9.19 11.17
CA LYS A 85 24.29 9.25 10.19
C LYS A 85 23.96 7.90 9.56
N PHE A 86 24.93 7.01 9.46
CA PHE A 86 24.70 5.67 8.99
C PHE A 86 23.89 4.85 10.01
N GLU A 87 24.20 4.97 11.30
CA GLU A 87 23.45 4.34 12.40
C GLU A 87 22.02 4.88 12.48
N GLU A 88 21.81 6.21 12.37
CA GLU A 88 20.49 6.82 12.23
C GLU A 88 19.74 6.21 11.03
N GLY A 89 20.40 6.11 9.88
CA GLY A 89 19.86 5.50 8.66
C GLY A 89 19.49 4.02 8.83
N LEU A 90 20.28 3.25 9.57
CA LEU A 90 19.97 1.85 9.91
C LEU A 90 18.71 1.75 10.78
N VAL A 91 18.58 2.59 11.80
CA VAL A 91 17.39 2.65 12.67
C VAL A 91 16.14 3.00 11.87
N LEU A 92 16.24 4.03 11.01
CA LEU A 92 15.13 4.48 10.15
C LEU A 92 14.72 3.40 9.13
N SER A 93 15.70 2.67 8.56
CA SER A 93 15.43 1.67 7.51
C SER A 93 15.08 0.28 8.05
N ALA A 94 15.37 -0.02 9.31
CA ALA A 94 15.21 -1.36 9.90
C ALA A 94 13.80 -1.92 9.78
N PHE A 95 12.79 -1.06 9.79
CA PHE A 95 11.40 -1.39 9.54
C PHE A 95 11.19 -2.13 8.20
N PHE A 96 11.88 -1.74 7.12
CA PHE A 96 11.70 -2.34 5.79
C PHE A 96 12.09 -3.81 5.74
N TYR A 97 13.04 -4.26 6.56
CA TYR A 97 13.42 -5.68 6.63
C TYR A 97 12.28 -6.54 7.16
N GLY A 98 11.61 -6.09 8.23
CA GLY A 98 10.44 -6.78 8.78
C GLY A 98 9.25 -6.74 7.83
N TYR A 99 8.96 -5.56 7.27
CA TYR A 99 7.88 -5.34 6.32
C TYR A 99 8.02 -6.24 5.08
N GLY A 100 9.20 -6.28 4.47
CA GLY A 100 9.47 -7.13 3.31
C GLY A 100 9.33 -8.63 3.61
N ALA A 101 9.76 -9.07 4.79
CA ALA A 101 9.67 -10.47 5.20
C ALA A 101 8.23 -10.96 5.35
N THR A 102 7.33 -10.12 5.87
CA THR A 102 5.93 -10.51 6.15
C THR A 102 4.95 -10.18 5.05
N GLN A 103 5.26 -9.27 4.14
CA GLN A 103 4.38 -8.87 3.06
C GLN A 103 3.94 -10.03 2.16
N ILE A 104 4.88 -10.93 1.82
CA ILE A 104 4.59 -12.11 0.98
C ILE A 104 3.79 -13.15 1.76
N VAL A 105 4.11 -13.33 3.04
CA VAL A 105 3.47 -14.31 3.92
C VAL A 105 2.08 -13.82 4.37
N GLY A 106 1.94 -12.50 4.53
CA GLY A 106 0.74 -11.83 5.03
C GLY A 106 -0.51 -12.10 4.20
N GLY A 107 -0.38 -12.13 2.87
CA GLY A 107 -1.49 -12.49 1.98
C GLY A 107 -2.04 -13.89 2.29
N ARG A 108 -1.15 -14.89 2.36
CA ARG A 108 -1.54 -16.27 2.69
C ARG A 108 -2.11 -16.41 4.11
N TRP A 109 -1.63 -15.60 5.03
CA TRP A 109 -2.15 -15.60 6.41
C TRP A 109 -3.54 -14.96 6.45
N ALA A 110 -3.74 -13.82 5.78
CA ALA A 110 -5.05 -13.18 5.65
C ALA A 110 -6.10 -14.09 5.02
N ASP A 111 -5.70 -14.89 4.02
CA ASP A 111 -6.60 -15.87 3.37
C ASP A 111 -7.01 -17.02 4.31
N ARG A 112 -6.09 -17.48 5.18
CA ARG A 112 -6.32 -18.61 6.09
C ARG A 112 -6.96 -18.22 7.41
N ALA A 113 -6.43 -17.20 8.08
CA ALA A 113 -6.87 -16.75 9.40
C ALA A 113 -8.01 -15.71 9.33
N GLY A 114 -8.27 -15.18 8.12
CA GLY A 114 -9.21 -14.09 7.87
C GLY A 114 -8.56 -12.72 8.05
N GLY A 115 -9.01 -11.76 7.24
CA GLY A 115 -8.47 -10.39 7.25
C GLY A 115 -8.61 -9.70 8.59
N LYS A 116 -9.74 -9.90 9.30
CA LYS A 116 -10.02 -9.30 10.60
C LYS A 116 -9.00 -9.73 11.68
N THR A 117 -8.78 -11.03 11.81
CA THR A 117 -7.82 -11.59 12.78
C THR A 117 -6.40 -11.15 12.44
N THR A 118 -6.02 -11.19 11.15
CA THR A 118 -4.69 -10.79 10.68
C THR A 118 -4.42 -9.32 10.94
N LEU A 119 -5.37 -8.43 10.64
CA LEU A 119 -5.23 -7.00 10.89
C LEU A 119 -5.14 -6.70 12.39
N GLY A 120 -6.02 -7.29 13.20
CA GLY A 120 -6.04 -7.07 14.65
C GLY A 120 -4.73 -7.47 15.33
N TRP A 121 -4.18 -8.64 15.01
CA TRP A 121 -2.89 -9.06 15.55
C TRP A 121 -1.72 -8.25 14.96
N GLY A 122 -1.78 -7.86 13.70
CA GLY A 122 -0.82 -6.93 13.10
C GLY A 122 -0.76 -5.62 13.89
N VAL A 123 -1.91 -4.95 14.08
CA VAL A 123 -2.03 -3.70 14.86
C VAL A 123 -1.47 -3.89 16.27
N ALA A 124 -1.88 -4.93 16.98
CA ALA A 124 -1.40 -5.19 18.35
C ALA A 124 0.14 -5.36 18.39
N ALA A 125 0.71 -6.09 17.43
CA ALA A 125 2.14 -6.35 17.38
C ALA A 125 2.95 -5.08 17.10
N TRP A 126 2.59 -4.30 16.06
CA TRP A 126 3.35 -3.09 15.75
C TRP A 126 3.16 -2.00 16.80
N SER A 127 1.97 -1.88 17.38
CA SER A 127 1.71 -0.88 18.42
C SER A 127 2.47 -1.19 19.72
N ALA A 128 2.57 -2.47 20.08
CA ALA A 128 3.40 -2.91 21.20
C ALA A 128 4.88 -2.63 20.93
N ALA A 129 5.36 -2.90 19.71
CA ALA A 129 6.73 -2.59 19.31
C ALA A 129 6.99 -1.08 19.33
N THR A 130 6.03 -0.25 18.87
CA THR A 130 6.11 1.21 18.97
C THR A 130 6.22 1.67 20.43
N ALA A 131 5.34 1.19 21.32
CA ALA A 131 5.37 1.55 22.74
C ALA A 131 6.65 1.08 23.46
N LEU A 132 7.25 -0.03 23.04
CA LEU A 132 8.51 -0.58 23.60
C LEU A 132 9.76 0.08 23.00
N THR A 133 9.64 0.83 21.91
CA THR A 133 10.78 1.50 21.25
C THR A 133 11.64 2.33 22.19
N PRO A 134 11.10 3.14 23.16
CA PRO A 134 11.93 3.89 24.08
C PRO A 134 12.75 3.02 25.03
N ALA A 135 12.22 1.89 25.48
CA ALA A 135 12.96 0.95 26.31
C ALA A 135 14.06 0.26 25.51
N ALA A 136 13.79 -0.15 24.28
CA ALA A 136 14.78 -0.76 23.39
C ALA A 136 15.92 0.22 23.03
N ALA A 137 15.61 1.48 22.77
CA ALA A 137 16.61 2.51 22.49
C ALA A 137 17.59 2.71 23.65
N ARG A 138 17.06 2.73 24.89
CA ARG A 138 17.91 2.82 26.09
C ARG A 138 18.78 1.58 26.31
N ALA A 139 18.35 0.41 25.83
CA ALA A 139 19.12 -0.82 25.92
C ALA A 139 20.22 -0.91 24.84
N GLY A 140 20.18 -0.05 23.80
CA GLY A 140 21.17 0.04 22.75
C GLY A 140 20.59 -0.01 21.35
N ILE A 141 21.46 0.21 20.34
CA ILE A 141 21.04 0.29 18.94
C ILE A 141 20.50 -1.05 18.40
N ALA A 142 21.09 -2.19 18.77
CA ALA A 142 20.65 -3.50 18.29
C ALA A 142 19.24 -3.89 18.78
N PRO A 143 18.86 -3.73 20.07
CA PRO A 143 17.46 -3.86 20.52
C PRO A 143 16.50 -2.91 19.82
N LEU A 144 16.92 -1.67 19.55
CA LEU A 144 16.11 -0.70 18.82
C LEU A 144 15.84 -1.17 17.39
N ILE A 145 16.87 -1.58 16.67
CA ILE A 145 16.74 -2.16 15.32
C ILE A 145 15.81 -3.38 15.35
N ALA A 146 15.92 -4.26 16.34
CA ALA A 146 15.05 -5.42 16.49
C ALA A 146 13.57 -5.00 16.67
N MET A 147 13.28 -3.98 17.49
CA MET A 147 11.94 -3.45 17.65
C MET A 147 11.39 -2.84 16.34
N ARG A 148 12.22 -2.14 15.58
CA ARG A 148 11.85 -1.62 14.27
C ARG A 148 11.53 -2.71 13.25
N VAL A 149 12.28 -3.82 13.27
CA VAL A 149 12.01 -5.02 12.45
C VAL A 149 10.67 -5.65 12.87
N ILE A 150 10.42 -5.85 14.16
CA ILE A 150 9.17 -6.42 14.66
C ILE A 150 7.97 -5.52 14.30
N LEU A 151 8.12 -4.20 14.43
CA LEU A 151 7.13 -3.22 13.97
C LEU A 151 6.82 -3.42 12.49
N GLY A 152 7.87 -3.47 11.64
CA GLY A 152 7.73 -3.72 10.21
C GLY A 152 7.03 -5.05 9.89
N MET A 153 7.30 -6.11 10.65
CA MET A 153 6.62 -7.41 10.50
C MET A 153 5.11 -7.30 10.74
N GLY A 154 4.69 -6.54 11.74
CA GLY A 154 3.27 -6.27 12.00
C GLY A 154 2.63 -5.46 10.88
N GLU A 155 3.27 -4.37 10.47
CA GLU A 155 2.76 -3.47 9.43
C GLU A 155 2.67 -4.13 8.03
N GLY A 156 3.56 -5.07 7.72
CA GLY A 156 3.52 -5.82 6.46
C GLY A 156 2.26 -6.65 6.25
N LEU A 157 1.50 -6.91 7.33
CA LEU A 157 0.20 -7.61 7.29
C LEU A 157 -0.98 -6.66 6.97
N ALA A 158 -0.82 -5.33 7.13
CA ALA A 158 -1.92 -4.38 7.10
C ALA A 158 -2.65 -4.33 5.75
N PHE A 159 -1.93 -4.04 4.65
CA PHE A 159 -2.55 -3.95 3.32
C PHE A 159 -3.16 -5.26 2.83
N PRO A 160 -2.48 -6.43 2.92
CA PRO A 160 -3.09 -7.71 2.58
C PRO A 160 -4.38 -7.98 3.36
N ALA A 161 -4.38 -7.71 4.68
CA ALA A 161 -5.55 -7.90 5.51
C ALA A 161 -6.70 -6.94 5.16
N CYS A 162 -6.41 -5.64 4.92
CA CYS A 162 -7.40 -4.66 4.49
C CYS A 162 -8.01 -5.05 3.14
N HIS A 163 -7.21 -5.49 2.17
CA HIS A 163 -7.72 -5.91 0.87
C HIS A 163 -8.59 -7.16 0.97
N ALA A 164 -8.22 -8.13 1.82
CA ALA A 164 -9.04 -9.32 2.08
C ALA A 164 -10.39 -8.96 2.71
N LEU A 165 -10.41 -8.00 3.66
CA LEU A 165 -11.64 -7.48 4.28
C LEU A 165 -12.50 -6.75 3.27
N ILE A 166 -11.92 -5.84 2.48
CA ILE A 166 -12.65 -5.08 1.45
C ILE A 166 -13.26 -6.02 0.42
N ALA A 167 -12.52 -7.02 -0.03
CA ALA A 167 -13.03 -8.00 -0.97
C ALA A 167 -14.20 -8.81 -0.44
N ARG A 168 -14.28 -9.02 0.88
CA ARG A 168 -15.28 -9.86 1.54
C ARG A 168 -16.47 -9.11 2.08
N GLU A 169 -16.27 -7.90 2.62
CA GLU A 169 -17.29 -7.17 3.39
C GLU A 169 -17.80 -5.91 2.68
N VAL A 170 -17.15 -5.50 1.56
CA VAL A 170 -17.53 -4.29 0.82
C VAL A 170 -18.20 -4.68 -0.50
N PRO A 171 -19.40 -4.12 -0.79
CA PRO A 171 -20.09 -4.34 -2.06
C PRO A 171 -19.20 -4.05 -3.26
N ARG A 172 -19.33 -4.85 -4.33
CA ARG A 172 -18.44 -4.76 -5.53
C ARG A 172 -18.34 -3.34 -6.09
N GLU A 173 -19.45 -2.60 -6.13
CA GLU A 173 -19.54 -1.22 -6.65
C GLU A 173 -18.80 -0.20 -5.75
N LYS A 174 -18.57 -0.53 -4.48
CA LYS A 174 -17.92 0.36 -3.47
C LYS A 174 -16.48 0.00 -3.18
N ARG A 175 -15.98 -1.14 -3.67
CA ARG A 175 -14.60 -1.61 -3.39
C ARG A 175 -13.53 -0.61 -3.79
N SER A 176 -13.66 0.00 -4.96
CA SER A 176 -12.71 1.04 -5.42
C SER A 176 -12.69 2.24 -4.48
N THR A 177 -13.85 2.68 -4.01
CA THR A 177 -13.96 3.78 -3.03
C THR A 177 -13.32 3.42 -1.70
N ALA A 178 -13.55 2.19 -1.21
CA ALA A 178 -12.95 1.72 0.03
C ALA A 178 -11.41 1.64 -0.06
N VAL A 179 -10.88 1.07 -1.15
CA VAL A 179 -9.43 1.02 -1.40
C VAL A 179 -8.83 2.41 -1.49
N ALA A 180 -9.48 3.35 -2.19
CA ALA A 180 -9.04 4.73 -2.29
C ALA A 180 -9.02 5.43 -0.92
N ALA A 181 -10.05 5.22 -0.08
CA ALA A 181 -10.11 5.77 1.27
C ALA A 181 -8.99 5.22 2.17
N VAL A 182 -8.74 3.90 2.13
CA VAL A 182 -7.64 3.27 2.88
C VAL A 182 -6.27 3.77 2.41
N THR A 183 -6.10 3.95 1.10
CA THR A 183 -4.85 4.51 0.55
C THR A 183 -4.65 5.97 0.94
N ALA A 184 -5.71 6.80 0.87
CA ALA A 184 -5.66 8.20 1.31
C ALA A 184 -5.32 8.33 2.80
N ALA A 185 -5.79 7.39 3.63
CA ALA A 185 -5.49 7.36 5.05
C ALA A 185 -3.98 7.19 5.35
N SER A 186 -3.20 6.57 4.46
CA SER A 186 -1.76 6.48 4.61
C SER A 186 -1.07 7.85 4.56
N PHE A 187 -1.48 8.71 3.63
CA PHE A 187 -0.97 10.08 3.54
C PHE A 187 -1.42 10.93 4.73
N ALA A 188 -2.69 10.79 5.12
CA ALA A 188 -3.22 11.48 6.30
C ALA A 188 -2.49 11.09 7.59
N GLY A 189 -2.16 9.81 7.77
CA GLY A 189 -1.40 9.32 8.91
C GLY A 189 0.02 9.88 8.96
N ALA A 190 0.73 9.91 7.83
CA ALA A 190 2.06 10.51 7.74
C ALA A 190 2.01 12.02 8.05
N ALA A 191 1.06 12.75 7.43
CA ALA A 191 0.87 14.18 7.69
C ALA A 191 0.57 14.46 9.17
N PHE A 192 -0.32 13.65 9.79
CA PHE A 192 -0.64 13.75 11.21
C PHE A 192 0.60 13.56 12.10
N ALA A 193 1.42 12.55 11.80
CA ALA A 193 2.66 12.34 12.57
C ALA A 193 3.60 13.53 12.46
N PHE A 194 3.83 14.06 11.26
CA PHE A 194 4.70 15.22 11.07
C PHE A 194 4.15 16.50 11.72
N ALA A 195 2.83 16.64 11.83
CA ALA A 195 2.22 17.76 12.50
C ALA A 195 2.29 17.68 14.03
N VAL A 196 2.16 16.47 14.61
CA VAL A 196 1.98 16.29 16.06
C VAL A 196 3.29 15.91 16.77
N THR A 197 4.13 15.09 16.12
CA THR A 197 5.35 14.56 16.75
C THR A 197 6.31 15.64 17.23
N PRO A 198 6.60 16.73 16.47
CA PRO A 198 7.51 17.77 16.93
C PRO A 198 7.06 18.41 18.26
N GLY A 199 5.77 18.71 18.40
CA GLY A 199 5.21 19.26 19.65
C GLY A 199 5.33 18.29 20.82
N LEU A 200 5.01 17.01 20.62
CA LEU A 200 5.19 15.99 21.65
C LEU A 200 6.65 15.85 22.08
N VAL A 201 7.57 15.89 21.13
CA VAL A 201 9.00 15.74 21.40
C VAL A 201 9.58 16.96 22.11
N SER A 202 9.19 18.18 21.71
CA SER A 202 9.67 19.40 22.31
C SER A 202 9.17 19.63 23.75
N GLU A 203 7.90 19.26 24.03
CA GLU A 203 7.30 19.48 25.35
C GLU A 203 7.55 18.33 26.33
N PHE A 204 7.47 17.08 25.88
CA PHE A 204 7.51 15.88 26.75
C PHE A 204 8.70 14.97 26.48
N GLY A 205 9.60 15.34 25.56
CA GLY A 205 10.74 14.55 25.12
C GLY A 205 10.36 13.45 24.13
N TRP A 206 11.35 12.94 23.39
CA TRP A 206 11.16 11.99 22.29
C TRP A 206 10.41 10.69 22.65
N PRO A 207 10.48 10.12 23.89
CA PRO A 207 9.74 8.90 24.23
C PRO A 207 8.23 9.06 24.15
N SER A 208 7.74 10.30 24.38
CA SER A 208 6.30 10.61 24.39
C SER A 208 5.62 10.31 23.07
N ALA A 209 6.31 10.54 21.95
CA ALA A 209 5.81 10.23 20.62
C ALA A 209 5.50 8.74 20.49
N PHE A 210 6.44 7.86 20.87
CA PHE A 210 6.24 6.41 20.78
C PHE A 210 5.17 5.90 21.73
N TYR A 211 5.10 6.41 22.97
CA TYR A 211 4.05 6.02 23.90
C TYR A 211 2.67 6.47 23.43
N SER A 212 2.53 7.69 22.90
CA SER A 212 1.26 8.21 22.42
C SER A 212 0.74 7.46 21.22
N PHE A 213 1.56 7.28 20.18
CA PHE A 213 1.15 6.55 18.97
C PHE A 213 0.89 5.06 19.26
N GLY A 214 1.76 4.40 20.03
CA GLY A 214 1.56 3.02 20.44
C GLY A 214 0.29 2.82 21.28
N ALA A 215 -0.01 3.75 22.19
CA ALA A 215 -1.22 3.69 23.01
C ALA A 215 -2.50 3.87 22.18
N ILE A 216 -2.54 4.83 21.25
CA ILE A 216 -3.69 5.06 20.38
C ILE A 216 -4.04 3.80 19.60
N ALA A 217 -3.05 3.17 19.00
CA ALA A 217 -3.27 1.96 18.21
C ALA A 217 -3.59 0.71 19.09
N LEU A 218 -2.98 0.58 20.27
CA LEU A 218 -3.34 -0.48 21.23
C LEU A 218 -4.78 -0.33 21.75
N LEU A 219 -5.26 0.89 21.99
CA LEU A 219 -6.64 1.12 22.41
C LEU A 219 -7.65 0.80 21.29
N TRP A 220 -7.26 0.88 20.02
CA TRP A 220 -8.13 0.50 18.91
C TRP A 220 -8.34 -1.03 18.82
N ALA A 221 -7.35 -1.84 19.17
CA ALA A 221 -7.41 -3.28 19.00
C ALA A 221 -8.60 -3.95 19.74
N PRO A 222 -8.93 -3.63 21.02
CA PRO A 222 -10.12 -4.18 21.69
C PRO A 222 -11.42 -3.83 20.96
N PHE A 223 -11.56 -2.59 20.46
CA PHE A 223 -12.74 -2.20 19.67
C PHE A 223 -12.83 -3.01 18.39
N TRP A 224 -11.71 -3.22 17.72
CA TRP A 224 -11.64 -4.01 16.51
C TRP A 224 -12.11 -5.45 16.71
N PHE A 225 -11.64 -6.12 17.75
CA PHE A 225 -12.05 -7.49 18.05
C PHE A 225 -13.51 -7.58 18.56
N ALA A 226 -14.04 -6.51 19.14
CA ALA A 226 -15.43 -6.43 19.58
C ALA A 226 -16.42 -6.16 18.42
N LEU A 227 -15.98 -5.62 17.29
CA LEU A 227 -16.84 -5.45 16.12
C LEU A 227 -17.31 -6.81 15.62
N PRO A 228 -18.60 -6.98 15.27
CA PRO A 228 -19.09 -8.21 14.66
C PRO A 228 -18.42 -8.45 13.29
N ASP A 229 -18.23 -9.71 12.92
CA ASP A 229 -17.85 -10.09 11.57
C ASP A 229 -19.08 -9.87 10.66
N HIS A 230 -19.07 -8.79 9.92
CA HIS A 230 -20.08 -8.57 8.88
C HIS A 230 -19.71 -9.45 7.68
N ARG A 231 -20.36 -10.61 7.60
CA ARG A 231 -20.38 -11.41 6.39
C ARG A 231 -21.61 -10.96 5.61
N GLU A 232 -21.44 -10.38 4.43
CA GLU A 232 -22.57 -10.37 3.50
C GLU A 232 -23.07 -11.80 3.35
N PRO A 233 -24.41 -12.03 3.45
CA PRO A 233 -24.96 -13.30 3.04
C PRO A 233 -24.53 -13.51 1.58
N ARG A 234 -23.70 -14.52 1.34
CA ARG A 234 -23.31 -14.89 -0.03
C ARG A 234 -24.57 -15.15 -0.80
N GLY A 235 -24.75 -14.44 -1.91
CA GLY A 235 -25.81 -14.77 -2.85
C GLY A 235 -25.62 -16.22 -3.34
N VAL A 236 -26.72 -16.87 -3.70
CA VAL A 236 -26.69 -18.24 -4.26
C VAL A 236 -25.73 -18.28 -5.47
N ASP A 237 -25.63 -17.20 -6.22
CA ASP A 237 -24.74 -17.06 -7.38
C ASP A 237 -23.26 -17.02 -6.96
N ASP A 238 -22.92 -16.36 -5.86
CA ASP A 238 -21.56 -16.32 -5.30
C ASP A 238 -21.15 -17.70 -4.73
N GLU A 239 -22.10 -18.47 -4.16
CA GLU A 239 -21.84 -19.84 -3.69
C GLU A 239 -21.62 -20.81 -4.84
N ILE A 240 -22.31 -20.64 -5.96
CA ILE A 240 -22.16 -21.42 -7.17
C ILE A 240 -20.80 -21.12 -7.83
N GLU A 241 -20.44 -19.84 -7.98
CA GLU A 241 -19.14 -19.40 -8.54
C GLU A 241 -17.97 -19.88 -7.66
N ASP A 242 -18.10 -19.80 -6.32
CA ASP A 242 -17.10 -20.35 -5.38
C ASP A 242 -17.02 -21.88 -5.44
N ALA A 243 -18.14 -22.57 -5.63
CA ALA A 243 -18.17 -24.03 -5.73
C ALA A 243 -17.54 -24.50 -7.06
N GLU A 244 -17.81 -23.81 -8.15
CA GLU A 244 -17.16 -24.06 -9.45
C GLU A 244 -15.66 -23.75 -9.41
N THR A 245 -15.29 -22.63 -8.82
CA THR A 245 -13.89 -22.26 -8.61
C THR A 245 -13.15 -23.26 -7.72
N ARG A 246 -13.80 -23.75 -6.64
CA ARG A 246 -13.21 -24.80 -5.78
C ARG A 246 -13.10 -26.15 -6.50
N ARG A 247 -14.09 -26.52 -7.32
CA ARG A 247 -14.02 -27.72 -8.17
C ARG A 247 -12.91 -27.60 -9.18
N PHE A 248 -12.81 -26.48 -9.88
CA PHE A 248 -11.72 -26.20 -10.82
C PHE A 248 -10.34 -26.25 -10.16
N ILE A 249 -10.19 -25.65 -8.97
CA ILE A 249 -8.94 -25.71 -8.19
C ILE A 249 -8.65 -27.15 -7.73
N ALA A 250 -9.66 -27.89 -7.27
CA ALA A 250 -9.49 -29.27 -6.81
C ALA A 250 -9.14 -30.23 -7.96
N GLU A 251 -9.78 -30.08 -9.13
CA GLU A 251 -9.49 -30.85 -10.34
C GLU A 251 -8.09 -30.51 -10.89
N SER A 252 -7.73 -29.21 -10.91
CA SER A 252 -6.38 -28.78 -11.28
C SER A 252 -5.30 -29.28 -10.31
N SER A 253 -5.64 -29.41 -9.02
CA SER A 253 -4.71 -29.94 -7.99
C SER A 253 -4.55 -31.45 -8.04
N ALA A 254 -5.59 -32.20 -8.45
CA ALA A 254 -5.57 -33.66 -8.54
C ALA A 254 -4.74 -34.17 -9.75
N THR A 255 -4.57 -33.32 -10.77
CA THR A 255 -3.77 -33.62 -11.96
C THR A 255 -2.31 -33.13 -11.88
N ALA A 256 -1.97 -32.35 -10.84
CA ALA A 256 -0.66 -31.71 -10.71
C ALA A 256 0.37 -32.58 -9.98
N THR A 257 1.08 -33.41 -10.73
CA THR A 257 2.37 -34.00 -10.31
C THR A 257 3.59 -33.10 -10.56
N LYS A 258 3.38 -31.78 -10.81
CA LYS A 258 4.46 -30.78 -11.03
C LYS A 258 4.47 -29.71 -9.94
N PRO A 259 5.68 -29.20 -9.57
CA PRO A 259 5.79 -28.07 -8.62
C PRO A 259 4.95 -26.88 -9.12
N PRO A 260 4.45 -26.04 -8.21
CA PRO A 260 3.40 -25.09 -8.52
C PRO A 260 3.78 -24.21 -9.71
N ALA A 261 2.91 -24.18 -10.71
CA ALA A 261 3.02 -23.35 -11.92
C ALA A 261 3.35 -21.86 -11.61
N SER A 262 3.06 -21.41 -10.39
CA SER A 262 3.32 -20.04 -9.92
C SER A 262 4.79 -19.61 -9.99
N PHE A 263 5.75 -20.49 -9.69
CA PHE A 263 7.18 -20.12 -9.75
C PHE A 263 7.69 -20.05 -11.21
N ALA A 264 7.23 -20.94 -12.07
CA ALA A 264 7.56 -20.89 -13.50
C ALA A 264 6.99 -19.63 -14.16
N ILE A 265 5.73 -19.31 -13.87
CA ILE A 265 5.06 -18.07 -14.32
C ILE A 265 5.82 -16.84 -13.80
N TRP A 266 6.19 -16.82 -12.52
CA TRP A 266 6.95 -15.71 -11.94
C TRP A 266 8.31 -15.53 -12.62
N THR A 267 9.05 -16.62 -12.89
CA THR A 267 10.34 -16.55 -13.57
C THR A 267 10.22 -16.08 -15.02
N GLU A 268 9.13 -16.44 -15.70
CA GLU A 268 8.84 -15.96 -17.04
C GLU A 268 8.49 -14.46 -17.02
N LEU A 269 7.60 -14.03 -16.10
CA LEU A 269 7.20 -12.64 -15.93
C LEU A 269 8.41 -11.73 -15.66
N ILE A 270 9.32 -12.10 -14.76
CA ILE A 270 10.45 -11.25 -14.39
C ILE A 270 11.49 -11.11 -15.52
N ARG A 271 11.47 -12.04 -16.49
CA ARG A 271 12.30 -11.95 -17.70
C ARG A 271 11.77 -10.94 -18.72
N ARG A 272 10.48 -10.60 -18.66
CA ARG A 272 9.86 -9.62 -19.55
C ARG A 272 10.34 -8.22 -19.22
N LYS A 273 10.75 -7.45 -20.24
CA LYS A 273 11.27 -6.08 -20.04
C LYS A 273 10.21 -5.14 -19.47
N GLU A 274 8.94 -5.35 -19.78
CA GLU A 274 7.80 -4.59 -19.30
C GLU A 274 7.62 -4.76 -17.79
N VAL A 275 7.74 -5.98 -17.27
CA VAL A 275 7.68 -6.27 -15.83
C VAL A 275 8.88 -5.69 -15.11
N ARG A 276 10.08 -5.81 -15.69
CA ARG A 276 11.28 -5.14 -15.15
C ARG A 276 11.16 -3.62 -15.14
N ALA A 277 10.46 -3.04 -16.13
CA ALA A 277 10.19 -1.60 -16.14
C ALA A 277 9.33 -1.18 -14.94
N ILE A 278 8.32 -1.98 -14.58
CA ILE A 278 7.52 -1.75 -13.37
C ILE A 278 8.41 -1.86 -12.12
N CYS A 279 9.23 -2.90 -11.99
CA CYS A 279 10.12 -3.08 -10.84
C CYS A 279 11.12 -1.92 -10.69
N VAL A 280 11.75 -1.49 -11.77
CA VAL A 280 12.69 -0.36 -11.76
C VAL A 280 11.99 0.94 -11.43
N ALA A 281 10.80 1.20 -11.99
CA ALA A 281 10.03 2.41 -11.70
C ALA A 281 9.57 2.44 -10.24
N GLN A 282 9.09 1.33 -9.69
CA GLN A 282 8.73 1.20 -8.28
C GLN A 282 9.95 1.40 -7.36
N PHE A 283 11.09 0.79 -7.70
CA PHE A 283 12.33 0.95 -6.96
C PHE A 283 12.78 2.41 -6.93
N THR A 284 12.88 3.05 -8.10
CA THR A 284 13.42 4.41 -8.20
C THR A 284 12.49 5.45 -7.57
N GLN A 285 11.17 5.30 -7.73
CA GLN A 285 10.20 6.15 -7.06
C GLN A 285 10.29 6.00 -5.54
N SER A 286 10.35 4.77 -5.05
CA SER A 286 10.39 4.49 -3.61
C SER A 286 11.72 4.89 -2.98
N TRP A 287 12.81 4.89 -3.73
CA TRP A 287 14.11 5.41 -3.28
C TRP A 287 14.00 6.85 -2.79
N GLY A 288 13.46 7.73 -3.59
CA GLY A 288 13.30 9.12 -3.20
C GLY A 288 12.20 9.33 -2.17
N MET A 289 11.05 8.65 -2.34
CA MET A 289 9.93 8.77 -1.40
C MET A 289 10.33 8.36 0.03
N TYR A 290 10.96 7.20 0.21
CA TYR A 290 11.36 6.73 1.53
C TYR A 290 12.61 7.45 2.06
N GLY A 291 13.52 7.86 1.17
CA GLY A 291 14.63 8.72 1.55
C GLY A 291 14.14 10.03 2.15
N LEU A 292 13.25 10.73 1.47
CA LEU A 292 12.68 11.99 1.96
C LEU A 292 11.80 11.77 3.20
N LEU A 293 10.93 10.74 3.21
CA LEU A 293 10.09 10.45 4.38
C LEU A 293 10.94 10.27 5.66
N SER A 294 12.11 9.65 5.53
CA SER A 294 12.98 9.35 6.65
C SER A 294 13.86 10.53 7.06
N TRP A 295 14.41 11.29 6.08
CA TRP A 295 15.45 12.28 6.34
C TRP A 295 14.96 13.72 6.31
N LEU A 296 13.70 13.99 5.91
CA LEU A 296 13.18 15.36 5.75
C LEU A 296 13.23 16.19 7.04
N PRO A 297 12.81 15.69 8.21
CA PRO A 297 12.95 16.45 9.47
C PRO A 297 14.41 16.78 9.81
N THR A 298 15.31 15.82 9.64
CA THR A 298 16.74 16.00 9.88
C THR A 298 17.35 17.04 8.94
N TYR A 299 16.97 17.03 7.65
CA TYR A 299 17.39 18.03 6.68
C TYR A 299 16.98 19.44 7.08
N PHE A 300 15.71 19.65 7.45
CA PHE A 300 15.26 20.98 7.85
C PHE A 300 15.90 21.44 9.17
N ASN A 301 16.10 20.53 10.11
CA ASN A 301 16.74 20.88 11.38
C ASN A 301 18.22 21.18 11.21
N GLU A 302 19.00 20.31 10.53
CA GLU A 302 20.45 20.44 10.47
C GLU A 302 20.94 21.37 9.34
N ALA A 303 20.38 21.23 8.12
CA ALA A 303 20.86 22.01 6.99
C ALA A 303 20.22 23.38 6.88
N GLN A 304 18.96 23.51 7.34
CA GLN A 304 18.22 24.77 7.25
C GLN A 304 18.08 25.49 8.59
N GLY A 305 18.54 24.89 9.69
CA GLY A 305 18.51 25.49 11.03
C GLY A 305 17.09 25.68 11.59
N VAL A 306 16.11 24.88 11.13
CA VAL A 306 14.73 24.97 11.61
C VAL A 306 14.61 24.29 12.96
N ASP A 307 14.09 24.98 13.96
CA ASP A 307 13.85 24.43 15.29
C ASP A 307 12.84 23.28 15.24
N LEU A 308 12.99 22.32 16.17
CA LEU A 308 12.13 21.14 16.22
C LEU A 308 10.64 21.50 16.34
N ALA A 309 10.30 22.55 17.09
CA ALA A 309 8.93 23.03 17.26
C ALA A 309 8.31 23.57 15.97
N ASP A 310 9.11 24.09 15.05
CA ASP A 310 8.68 24.71 13.80
C ASP A 310 8.68 23.72 12.62
N LEU A 311 9.24 22.51 12.77
CA LEU A 311 9.27 21.47 11.75
C LEU A 311 7.91 21.16 11.11
N PRO A 312 6.78 21.21 11.84
CA PRO A 312 5.48 20.94 11.21
C PRO A 312 5.21 21.82 9.98
N ALA A 313 5.61 23.10 10.03
CA ALA A 313 5.40 24.04 8.91
C ALA A 313 6.10 23.59 7.61
N PHE A 314 7.12 22.74 7.72
CA PHE A 314 8.00 22.31 6.61
C PHE A 314 7.84 20.85 6.23
N THR A 315 7.13 20.02 7.00
CA THR A 315 7.15 18.58 6.83
C THR A 315 5.79 17.93 6.60
N PHE A 316 4.67 18.55 7.02
CA PHE A 316 3.35 17.90 6.86
C PHE A 316 2.66 18.23 5.52
N ALA A 317 2.87 19.43 4.98
CA ALA A 317 2.19 19.91 3.79
C ALA A 317 2.36 19.02 2.56
N PRO A 318 3.56 18.47 2.25
CA PRO A 318 3.77 17.66 1.06
C PRO A 318 2.90 16.41 1.03
N TYR A 319 2.62 15.80 2.17
CA TYR A 319 1.80 14.56 2.24
C TYR A 319 0.31 14.85 2.01
N ILE A 320 -0.17 16.00 2.47
CA ILE A 320 -1.53 16.47 2.15
C ILE A 320 -1.65 16.75 0.65
N LEU A 321 -0.70 17.50 0.09
CA LEU A 321 -0.67 17.82 -1.34
C LEU A 321 -0.58 16.54 -2.19
N GLN A 322 0.25 15.57 -1.80
CA GLN A 322 0.37 14.28 -2.48
C GLN A 322 -0.94 13.50 -2.47
N GLY A 323 -1.66 13.49 -1.35
CA GLY A 323 -2.97 12.85 -1.25
C GLY A 323 -4.02 13.49 -2.16
N VAL A 324 -4.10 14.83 -2.16
CA VAL A 324 -5.05 15.60 -2.99
C VAL A 324 -4.73 15.43 -4.48
N LEU A 325 -3.46 15.61 -4.86
CA LEU A 325 -3.04 15.47 -6.25
C LEU A 325 -3.18 14.03 -6.75
N GLY A 326 -2.90 13.04 -5.90
CA GLY A 326 -3.05 11.63 -6.24
C GLY A 326 -4.48 11.28 -6.66
N PHE A 327 -5.47 11.82 -5.97
CA PHE A 327 -6.88 11.66 -6.35
C PHE A 327 -7.20 12.34 -7.69
N GLY A 328 -6.77 13.59 -7.87
CA GLY A 328 -7.01 14.34 -9.11
C GLY A 328 -6.35 13.73 -10.34
N VAL A 329 -5.15 13.19 -10.18
CA VAL A 329 -4.39 12.57 -11.28
C VAL A 329 -5.07 11.33 -11.82
N GLY A 330 -5.70 10.51 -10.96
CA GLY A 330 -6.51 9.37 -11.41
C GLY A 330 -7.64 9.80 -12.35
N ILE A 331 -8.41 10.80 -11.94
CA ILE A 331 -9.54 11.34 -12.72
C ILE A 331 -9.06 11.88 -14.08
N ILE A 332 -7.95 12.65 -14.07
CA ILE A 332 -7.38 13.21 -15.31
C ILE A 332 -6.89 12.10 -16.25
N ALA A 333 -6.24 11.07 -15.72
CA ALA A 333 -5.76 9.95 -16.52
C ALA A 333 -6.92 9.18 -17.18
N ASP A 334 -7.99 8.93 -16.43
CA ASP A 334 -9.19 8.26 -16.94
C ASP A 334 -9.89 9.09 -18.00
N ASP A 335 -10.03 10.43 -17.82
CA ASP A 335 -10.58 11.34 -18.83
C ASP A 335 -9.76 11.33 -20.12
N LEU A 336 -8.42 11.37 -20.02
CA LEU A 336 -7.54 11.32 -21.16
C LEU A 336 -7.68 10.02 -21.96
N ILE A 337 -7.80 8.88 -21.26
CA ILE A 337 -7.91 7.57 -21.89
C ILE A 337 -9.31 7.36 -22.51
N HIS A 338 -10.39 7.57 -21.73
CA HIS A 338 -11.74 7.19 -22.13
C HIS A 338 -12.44 8.25 -22.97
N ASN A 339 -12.31 9.54 -22.60
CA ASN A 339 -13.04 10.62 -23.28
C ASN A 339 -12.22 11.24 -24.43
N LYS A 340 -10.89 11.38 -24.24
CA LYS A 340 -10.02 11.99 -25.26
C LYS A 340 -9.29 10.96 -26.13
N ASN A 341 -9.52 9.67 -25.92
CA ASN A 341 -8.92 8.56 -26.69
C ASN A 341 -7.40 8.61 -26.78
N VAL A 342 -6.71 9.13 -25.75
CA VAL A 342 -5.24 9.11 -25.67
C VAL A 342 -4.78 7.69 -25.39
N ARG A 343 -3.77 7.20 -26.08
CA ARG A 343 -3.24 5.84 -25.89
C ARG A 343 -2.81 5.64 -24.43
N VAL A 344 -3.24 4.53 -23.79
CA VAL A 344 -2.90 4.17 -22.41
C VAL A 344 -1.40 4.29 -22.16
N LYS A 345 -0.57 3.70 -23.03
CA LYS A 345 0.90 3.80 -22.93
C LYS A 345 1.41 5.25 -22.86
N THR A 346 0.81 6.16 -23.62
CA THR A 346 1.23 7.58 -23.62
C THR A 346 0.91 8.22 -22.27
N VAL A 347 -0.30 7.97 -21.73
CA VAL A 347 -0.71 8.49 -20.40
C VAL A 347 0.19 7.93 -19.31
N ARG A 348 0.38 6.59 -19.27
CA ARG A 348 1.25 5.94 -18.27
C ARG A 348 2.71 6.43 -18.35
N ARG A 349 3.22 6.60 -19.57
CA ARG A 349 4.58 7.09 -19.80
C ARG A 349 4.74 8.53 -19.33
N ALA A 350 3.84 9.41 -19.72
CA ALA A 350 3.87 10.82 -19.34
C ALA A 350 3.72 10.99 -17.82
N ALA A 351 2.76 10.31 -17.21
CA ALA A 351 2.49 10.39 -15.78
C ALA A 351 3.71 9.94 -14.96
N GLN A 352 4.31 8.79 -15.29
CA GLN A 352 5.48 8.30 -14.58
C GLN A 352 6.70 9.21 -14.78
N CYS A 353 6.98 9.63 -16.01
CA CYS A 353 8.11 10.51 -16.27
C CYS A 353 7.94 11.87 -15.57
N ALA A 354 6.76 12.47 -15.62
CA ALA A 354 6.50 13.73 -14.91
C ALA A 354 6.59 13.55 -13.38
N GLY A 355 6.08 12.43 -12.85
CA GLY A 355 6.13 12.10 -11.43
C GLY A 355 7.50 11.67 -10.91
N THR A 356 8.52 11.56 -11.76
CA THR A 356 9.90 11.28 -11.34
C THR A 356 10.86 12.41 -11.75
N LEU A 357 10.76 12.94 -12.97
CA LEU A 357 11.63 14.04 -13.44
C LEU A 357 11.27 15.37 -12.75
N GLY A 358 9.97 15.62 -12.46
CA GLY A 358 9.54 16.77 -11.70
C GLY A 358 10.18 16.83 -10.30
N PRO A 359 10.00 15.79 -9.48
CA PRO A 359 10.71 15.68 -8.20
C PRO A 359 12.23 15.78 -8.31
N ALA A 360 12.84 15.14 -9.32
CA ALA A 360 14.28 15.24 -9.53
C ALA A 360 14.73 16.69 -9.71
N LEU A 361 14.01 17.46 -10.55
CA LEU A 361 14.31 18.87 -10.76
C LEU A 361 14.11 19.69 -9.48
N CYS A 362 13.03 19.45 -8.75
CA CYS A 362 12.75 20.12 -7.48
C CYS A 362 13.86 19.84 -6.44
N LEU A 363 14.34 18.60 -6.35
CA LEU A 363 15.44 18.26 -5.44
C LEU A 363 16.77 18.91 -5.86
N LEU A 364 17.04 19.04 -7.16
CA LEU A 364 18.21 19.78 -7.63
C LEU A 364 18.13 21.28 -7.30
N VAL A 365 16.91 21.87 -7.28
CA VAL A 365 16.70 23.24 -6.79
C VAL A 365 16.96 23.30 -5.28
N ALA A 366 16.43 22.35 -4.50
CA ALA A 366 16.68 22.29 -3.05
C ALA A 366 18.17 22.05 -2.72
N ALA A 367 18.90 21.37 -3.61
CA ALA A 367 20.34 21.11 -3.51
C ALA A 367 21.20 22.30 -3.94
N SER A 368 20.62 23.31 -4.60
CA SER A 368 21.37 24.42 -5.17
C SER A 368 21.76 25.47 -4.11
N PRO A 369 22.80 26.26 -4.36
CA PRO A 369 23.18 27.36 -3.49
C PRO A 369 22.05 28.39 -3.25
N LEU A 370 21.02 28.43 -4.09
CA LEU A 370 19.86 29.32 -3.93
C LEU A 370 19.00 28.95 -2.73
N ALA A 371 18.97 27.67 -2.36
CA ALA A 371 18.21 27.16 -1.23
C ALA A 371 19.03 27.10 0.07
N GLU A 372 20.34 27.34 -0.01
CA GLU A 372 21.23 27.36 1.17
C GLU A 372 20.87 28.53 2.07
N GLY A 373 20.53 28.25 3.35
CA GLY A 373 20.05 29.25 4.30
C GLY A 373 18.67 29.83 3.99
N ASN A 374 17.93 29.29 3.02
CA ASN A 374 16.57 29.68 2.67
C ASN A 374 15.60 28.49 2.85
N ALA A 375 15.22 28.24 4.10
CA ALA A 375 14.33 27.14 4.47
C ALA A 375 13.00 27.16 3.70
N THR A 376 12.45 28.35 3.41
CA THR A 376 11.19 28.49 2.66
C THR A 376 11.35 28.02 1.21
N LEU A 377 12.42 28.41 0.52
CA LEU A 377 12.66 27.95 -0.86
C LEU A 377 12.92 26.45 -0.90
N ALA A 378 13.71 25.93 0.05
CA ALA A 378 13.97 24.52 0.20
C ALA A 378 12.66 23.73 0.42
N ALA A 379 11.78 24.22 1.32
CA ALA A 379 10.49 23.62 1.60
C ALA A 379 9.59 23.61 0.36
N VAL A 380 9.40 24.74 -0.31
CA VAL A 380 8.58 24.84 -1.52
C VAL A 380 9.09 23.87 -2.61
N ALA A 381 10.40 23.77 -2.78
CA ALA A 381 10.98 22.85 -3.75
C ALA A 381 10.71 21.37 -3.37
N VAL A 382 10.95 20.98 -2.13
CA VAL A 382 10.72 19.60 -1.69
C VAL A 382 9.23 19.26 -1.69
N ASP A 383 8.37 20.16 -1.21
CA ASP A 383 6.91 19.97 -1.17
C ASP A 383 6.34 19.80 -2.56
N LEU A 384 6.76 20.65 -3.51
CA LEU A 384 6.37 20.51 -4.92
C LEU A 384 6.88 19.19 -5.51
N GLY A 385 8.10 18.79 -5.19
CA GLY A 385 8.67 17.53 -5.64
C GLY A 385 7.86 16.32 -5.13
N LEU A 386 7.56 16.27 -3.84
CA LEU A 386 6.74 15.22 -3.25
C LEU A 386 5.31 15.23 -3.82
N ALA A 387 4.71 16.40 -3.97
CA ALA A 387 3.40 16.55 -4.59
C ALA A 387 3.38 16.02 -6.04
N LEU A 388 4.36 16.38 -6.86
CA LEU A 388 4.49 15.90 -8.24
C LEU A 388 4.70 14.37 -8.31
N SER A 389 5.29 13.75 -7.28
CA SER A 389 5.46 12.31 -7.25
C SER A 389 4.12 11.55 -7.25
N ALA A 390 3.01 12.19 -6.84
CA ALA A 390 1.66 11.62 -6.94
C ALA A 390 1.25 11.26 -8.37
N LEU A 391 1.85 11.90 -9.39
CA LEU A 391 1.60 11.57 -10.80
C LEU A 391 1.92 10.10 -11.11
N THR A 392 2.85 9.47 -10.38
CA THR A 392 3.19 8.05 -10.54
C THR A 392 2.03 7.10 -10.23
N LEU A 393 1.01 7.56 -9.50
CA LEU A 393 -0.22 6.78 -9.25
C LEU A 393 -0.98 6.46 -10.54
N ALA A 394 -0.97 7.37 -11.53
CA ALA A 394 -1.51 7.10 -12.85
C ALA A 394 -0.45 6.50 -13.82
N GLY A 395 0.76 6.31 -13.36
CA GLY A 395 1.87 5.67 -14.08
C GLY A 395 2.05 4.22 -13.66
N VAL A 396 3.12 3.95 -12.91
CA VAL A 396 3.54 2.59 -12.53
C VAL A 396 2.51 1.87 -11.66
N SER A 397 1.77 2.59 -10.80
CA SER A 397 0.86 1.97 -9.82
C SER A 397 -0.30 1.19 -10.44
N VAL A 398 -0.68 1.47 -11.68
CA VAL A 398 -1.76 0.78 -12.39
C VAL A 398 -1.29 0.00 -13.63
N SER A 399 -0.04 0.17 -14.06
CA SER A 399 0.48 -0.44 -15.28
C SER A 399 0.52 -1.96 -15.25
N HIS A 400 0.58 -2.59 -14.07
CA HIS A 400 0.48 -4.04 -13.92
C HIS A 400 -0.87 -4.61 -14.37
N LEU A 401 -1.96 -3.82 -14.23
CA LEU A 401 -3.29 -4.17 -14.72
C LEU A 401 -3.38 -4.10 -16.25
N ASP A 402 -2.64 -3.15 -16.86
CA ASP A 402 -2.67 -2.94 -18.31
C ASP A 402 -1.88 -4.04 -19.05
N ILE A 403 -0.75 -4.52 -18.48
CA ILE A 403 0.15 -5.44 -19.19
C ILE A 403 -0.02 -6.92 -18.80
N ALA A 404 -0.56 -7.21 -17.63
CA ALA A 404 -0.71 -8.58 -17.14
C ALA A 404 -1.97 -8.73 -16.27
N PRO A 405 -3.19 -8.50 -16.79
CA PRO A 405 -4.42 -8.52 -16.01
C PRO A 405 -4.64 -9.85 -15.28
N ARG A 406 -4.32 -11.00 -15.94
CA ARG A 406 -4.42 -12.33 -15.32
C ARG A 406 -3.43 -12.58 -14.19
N HIS A 407 -2.27 -11.92 -14.23
CA HIS A 407 -1.16 -12.07 -13.27
C HIS A 407 -0.85 -10.74 -12.54
N ALA A 408 -1.79 -9.81 -12.53
CA ALA A 408 -1.61 -8.46 -12.00
C ALA A 408 -1.11 -8.45 -10.55
N GLY A 409 -1.66 -9.31 -9.69
CA GLY A 409 -1.23 -9.45 -8.31
C GLY A 409 0.23 -9.88 -8.16
N MET A 410 0.71 -10.79 -9.02
CA MET A 410 2.10 -11.27 -9.00
C MET A 410 3.07 -10.18 -9.47
N VAL A 411 2.73 -9.45 -10.54
CA VAL A 411 3.53 -8.33 -11.04
C VAL A 411 3.57 -7.20 -10.02
N PHE A 412 2.42 -6.87 -9.40
CA PHE A 412 2.34 -5.88 -8.32
C PHE A 412 3.22 -6.27 -7.13
N ALA A 413 3.11 -7.51 -6.63
CA ALA A 413 3.91 -7.99 -5.51
C ALA A 413 5.42 -7.93 -5.80
N THR A 414 5.83 -8.28 -7.03
CA THR A 414 7.23 -8.20 -7.46
C THR A 414 7.73 -6.76 -7.48
N GLY A 415 6.94 -5.83 -8.03
CA GLY A 415 7.25 -4.40 -8.04
C GLY A 415 7.32 -3.81 -6.63
N ASN A 416 6.38 -4.19 -5.76
CA ASN A 416 6.35 -3.72 -4.37
C ASN A 416 7.52 -4.29 -3.52
N THR A 417 8.00 -5.49 -3.84
CA THR A 417 9.24 -6.02 -3.25
C THR A 417 10.45 -5.16 -3.66
N ALA A 418 10.51 -4.73 -4.92
CA ALA A 418 11.55 -3.79 -5.37
C ALA A 418 11.44 -2.42 -4.66
N ALA A 419 10.22 -1.92 -4.44
CA ALA A 419 9.97 -0.70 -3.68
C ALA A 419 10.44 -0.80 -2.21
N THR A 420 10.17 -1.94 -1.56
CA THR A 420 10.61 -2.20 -0.19
C THR A 420 12.14 -2.27 -0.10
N LEU A 421 12.80 -2.92 -1.07
CA LEU A 421 14.26 -2.96 -1.16
C LEU A 421 14.85 -1.56 -1.34
N ALA A 422 14.20 -0.70 -2.12
CA ALA A 422 14.63 0.69 -2.27
C ALA A 422 14.63 1.43 -0.93
N GLY A 423 13.57 1.29 -0.11
CA GLY A 423 13.52 1.90 1.23
C GLY A 423 14.60 1.35 2.17
N ALA A 424 14.83 0.04 2.13
CA ALA A 424 15.87 -0.60 2.93
C ALA A 424 17.30 -0.13 2.58
N LEU A 425 17.53 0.30 1.34
CA LEU A 425 18.84 0.76 0.85
C LEU A 425 18.97 2.28 0.85
N ALA A 426 17.97 3.02 0.38
CA ALA A 426 18.06 4.47 0.20
C ALA A 426 18.37 5.20 1.49
N VAL A 427 17.75 4.77 2.60
CA VAL A 427 17.86 5.47 3.88
C VAL A 427 19.27 5.34 4.50
N PRO A 428 19.85 4.13 4.68
CA PRO A 428 21.21 4.02 5.21
C PRO A 428 22.28 4.51 4.21
N VAL A 429 22.04 4.39 2.89
CA VAL A 429 22.96 4.96 1.89
C VAL A 429 23.01 6.48 1.99
N SER A 430 21.86 7.14 2.20
CA SER A 430 21.84 8.59 2.45
C SER A 430 22.60 8.96 3.72
N GLY A 431 22.47 8.19 4.80
CA GLY A 431 23.27 8.38 6.02
C GLY A 431 24.77 8.24 5.76
N ALA A 432 25.19 7.17 5.07
CA ALA A 432 26.61 6.97 4.72
C ALA A 432 27.17 8.11 3.83
N ILE A 433 26.36 8.67 2.93
CA ILE A 433 26.77 9.83 2.12
C ILE A 433 26.97 11.05 3.04
N LEU A 434 26.07 11.28 3.99
CA LEU A 434 26.19 12.39 4.95
C LEU A 434 27.43 12.25 5.83
N ASP A 435 27.70 11.06 6.38
CA ASP A 435 28.91 10.80 7.19
C ASP A 435 30.20 11.04 6.39
N ALA A 436 30.20 10.69 5.10
CA ALA A 436 31.40 10.80 4.26
C ALA A 436 31.60 12.21 3.70
N SER A 437 30.55 13.01 3.50
CA SER A 437 30.62 14.26 2.74
C SER A 437 30.02 15.49 3.46
N ASP A 438 29.29 15.30 4.52
CA ASP A 438 28.49 16.33 5.21
C ASP A 438 27.64 17.17 4.25
N SER A 439 27.15 16.52 3.15
CA SER A 439 26.51 17.24 2.04
C SER A 439 25.13 16.73 1.72
N TRP A 440 24.11 17.48 2.13
CA TRP A 440 22.73 17.24 1.73
C TRP A 440 22.51 17.42 0.22
N SER A 441 23.26 18.32 -0.40
CA SER A 441 23.21 18.52 -1.85
C SER A 441 23.61 17.25 -2.62
N LEU A 442 24.58 16.50 -2.09
CA LEU A 442 24.97 15.22 -2.68
C LEU A 442 23.89 14.15 -2.51
N VAL A 443 23.24 14.08 -1.36
CA VAL A 443 22.11 13.17 -1.12
C VAL A 443 20.97 13.44 -2.11
N PHE A 444 20.57 14.71 -2.29
CA PHE A 444 19.52 15.08 -3.22
C PHE A 444 19.93 14.83 -4.68
N ALA A 445 21.18 15.07 -5.04
CA ALA A 445 21.70 14.76 -6.37
C ALA A 445 21.66 13.24 -6.67
N VAL A 446 21.98 12.39 -5.71
CA VAL A 446 21.87 10.94 -5.84
C VAL A 446 20.41 10.52 -6.03
N ILE A 447 19.48 11.06 -5.24
CA ILE A 447 18.04 10.78 -5.40
C ILE A 447 17.58 11.23 -6.78
N ALA A 448 17.96 12.43 -7.22
CA ALA A 448 17.62 12.95 -8.55
C ALA A 448 18.18 12.06 -9.67
N PHE A 449 19.42 11.59 -9.54
CA PHE A 449 20.03 10.67 -10.50
C PHE A 449 19.26 9.35 -10.59
N VAL A 450 18.84 8.77 -9.45
CA VAL A 450 18.03 7.55 -9.40
C VAL A 450 16.69 7.77 -10.08
N TYR A 451 16.01 8.89 -9.82
CA TYR A 451 14.76 9.25 -10.48
C TYR A 451 14.91 9.38 -12.01
N VAL A 452 15.93 10.10 -12.49
CA VAL A 452 16.20 10.28 -13.92
C VAL A 452 16.49 8.92 -14.57
N SER A 453 17.32 8.09 -13.95
CA SER A 453 17.65 6.75 -14.45
C SER A 453 16.40 5.87 -14.58
N GLY A 454 15.53 5.90 -13.57
CA GLY A 454 14.25 5.20 -13.59
C GLY A 454 13.30 5.71 -14.68
N ALA A 455 13.21 7.03 -14.88
CA ALA A 455 12.39 7.64 -15.93
C ALA A 455 12.85 7.20 -17.31
N ILE A 456 14.17 7.20 -17.57
CA ILE A 456 14.74 6.75 -18.85
C ILE A 456 14.42 5.27 -19.08
N TYR A 457 14.65 4.42 -18.08
CA TYR A 457 14.38 2.98 -18.20
C TYR A 457 12.90 2.71 -18.46
N TRP A 458 12.00 3.40 -17.74
CA TRP A 458 10.56 3.33 -17.92
C TRP A 458 10.14 3.77 -19.33
N TYR A 459 10.63 4.93 -19.77
CA TYR A 459 10.29 5.48 -21.08
C TYR A 459 10.61 4.50 -22.23
N VAL A 460 11.73 3.81 -22.15
CA VAL A 460 12.19 2.86 -23.18
C VAL A 460 11.44 1.53 -23.10
N ASN A 461 11.21 0.98 -21.91
CA ASN A 461 10.78 -0.41 -21.73
C ASN A 461 9.30 -0.61 -21.41
N LEU A 462 8.51 0.46 -21.18
CA LEU A 462 7.08 0.33 -20.93
C LEU A 462 6.37 -0.32 -22.12
N GLY A 463 5.65 -1.41 -21.86
CA GLY A 463 4.78 -2.11 -22.79
C GLY A 463 3.45 -1.40 -23.05
N ASP A 464 2.74 -1.82 -24.09
CA ASP A 464 1.40 -1.35 -24.46
C ASP A 464 0.46 -2.49 -24.83
N ARG A 465 0.92 -3.74 -24.74
CA ARG A 465 0.14 -4.94 -25.05
C ARG A 465 0.13 -5.87 -23.84
N GLU A 466 -0.95 -6.60 -23.70
CA GLU A 466 -1.05 -7.68 -22.73
C GLU A 466 0.04 -8.72 -23.03
N LEU A 467 0.70 -9.18 -21.97
CA LEU A 467 1.74 -10.20 -22.06
C LEU A 467 1.08 -11.57 -22.24
N THR A 468 1.40 -12.24 -23.33
CA THR A 468 1.12 -13.65 -23.52
C THR A 468 2.27 -14.47 -22.96
N LEU A 469 1.97 -15.36 -22.02
CA LEU A 469 2.94 -16.26 -21.41
C LEU A 469 2.86 -17.64 -22.07
N ASP A 470 3.99 -18.31 -22.18
CA ASP A 470 4.03 -19.68 -22.70
C ASP A 470 3.26 -20.68 -21.81
N ALA A 471 3.14 -20.37 -20.51
CA ALA A 471 2.32 -21.12 -19.58
C ALA A 471 0.82 -21.00 -19.91
N ASP A 472 0.33 -19.79 -20.21
CA ASP A 472 -1.07 -19.56 -20.60
C ASP A 472 -1.41 -20.25 -21.93
N ALA A 473 -0.46 -20.30 -22.87
CA ALA A 473 -0.63 -20.98 -24.14
C ALA A 473 -0.70 -22.50 -23.98
N ARG A 474 -0.01 -23.08 -22.98
CA ARG A 474 -0.09 -24.51 -22.67
C ARG A 474 -1.40 -24.89 -22.01
N ASP A 475 -1.89 -24.05 -21.09
CA ASP A 475 -3.19 -24.27 -20.42
C ASP A 475 -4.36 -24.13 -21.42
N ALA A 476 -4.23 -23.29 -22.46
CA ALA A 476 -5.22 -23.17 -23.53
C ALA A 476 -5.21 -24.34 -24.54
N LEU A 477 -4.11 -25.10 -24.62
CA LEU A 477 -3.96 -26.25 -25.51
C LEU A 477 -4.40 -27.57 -24.85
N TYR A 478 -4.52 -27.58 -23.53
CA TYR A 478 -4.97 -28.75 -22.75
C TYR A 478 -6.00 -28.26 -21.71
N PRO A 479 -7.27 -28.00 -22.15
CA PRO A 479 -8.35 -27.58 -21.27
C PRO A 479 -8.76 -28.69 -20.30
#